data_ee75b1aaab2d4164e1728f6eeb3d49d4
#
_entry.id   ee75b1aaab2d4164e1728f6eeb3d49d4
#
_cell.length_a   1.000
_cell.length_b   1.000
_cell.length_c   1.000
_cell.angle_alpha   90.00
_cell.angle_beta   90.00
_cell.angle_gamma   90.00
#
_symmetry.space_group_name_H-M   'P 1'
#
loop_
_entity.id
_entity.type
_entity.pdbx_description
1 polymer ?
#
loop_
_entity_poly.entity_id
_entity_poly.type
_entity_poly.pdbx_seq_one_letter_code
_entity_poly.pdbx_strand_id
1 'polypeptide(L)'
;VETGNREQGTGNSIAVYFLVRNEHAEGFKVYYNSIKDYTDAEDKKKYFSSHKFRDLGFTHFKPDKNGNWINQADNDFDSLLPLVDKDVKAGKGEEAVFKLFSSGVKTQRDEWVYDFSQNALEEKVKFLVGIYQKTLKDANHSGKHQIKWDRELTKYLDKRINKNFQTQQIIKSLYRPYNQQYLYFDKHFNGMTYQWFNIYNNSDLDNKYIALNVGAIKFGVIASDKIIDLGSLLVGGGSTQCLPLYRYDKEGKRIDNITDWGLKQIQSHYQDKTITKIDIFNYTYAVLHNPEYRKKYELNLKRDFPRLPFYENFHQWVNWGKQLMELHINYERVAPYNLTRVDIPLKDYQKTPKPKLKADKTKGNIILDDVTTLQSIPSEAWEYMLGNRCALEWILDQYKEKKPKDPTIAEKFNTYRFADYKEQVIDLLKRVCTVSVETMKIINLMSSSQP
;
A
#
# COMPACT_ATOMS: atom_id res chain seq x y z
N VAL A 1 -3.72 12.75 -6.74
CA VAL A 1 -4.99 13.48 -6.57
C VAL A 1 -4.86 14.23 -5.28
N GLU A 2 -4.63 15.55 -5.36
CA GLU A 2 -4.78 16.42 -4.21
C GLU A 2 -6.20 16.25 -3.65
N THR A 3 -6.30 16.05 -2.37
CA THR A 3 -7.55 16.14 -1.64
C THR A 3 -7.98 17.61 -1.65
N GLY A 4 -8.47 18.07 -2.80
CA GLY A 4 -9.10 19.37 -2.93
C GLY A 4 -10.29 19.45 -1.95
N ASN A 5 -10.45 20.60 -1.34
CA ASN A 5 -11.60 20.96 -0.50
C ASN A 5 -12.89 20.47 -1.17
N ARG A 6 -13.73 19.74 -0.45
CA ARG A 6 -15.03 19.24 -0.96
C ARG A 6 -15.95 20.34 -1.47
N GLU A 7 -15.67 21.58 -1.16
CA GLU A 7 -16.37 22.78 -1.66
C GLU A 7 -16.07 23.12 -3.13
N GLN A 8 -15.02 22.52 -3.73
CA GLN A 8 -14.60 22.81 -5.12
C GLN A 8 -14.95 21.71 -6.13
N GLY A 9 -15.77 20.72 -5.79
CA GLY A 9 -16.19 19.67 -6.70
C GLY A 9 -15.80 18.26 -6.27
N THR A 10 -16.08 17.28 -7.13
CA THR A 10 -15.76 15.88 -6.87
C THR A 10 -14.27 15.58 -7.07
N GLY A 11 -13.64 14.88 -6.12
CA GLY A 11 -12.29 14.35 -6.26
C GLY A 11 -12.19 13.12 -7.18
N ASN A 12 -13.31 12.64 -7.73
CA ASN A 12 -13.36 11.51 -8.64
C ASN A 12 -13.25 11.99 -10.10
N SER A 13 -12.63 11.18 -10.95
CA SER A 13 -12.67 11.39 -12.39
C SER A 13 -14.11 11.29 -12.89
N ILE A 14 -14.51 12.23 -13.76
CA ILE A 14 -15.83 12.25 -14.39
C ILE A 14 -15.62 12.04 -15.89
N ALA A 15 -16.40 11.14 -16.49
CA ALA A 15 -16.52 11.02 -17.92
C ALA A 15 -17.97 11.35 -18.34
N VAL A 16 -18.10 12.10 -19.43
CA VAL A 16 -19.38 12.34 -20.10
C VAL A 16 -19.33 11.60 -21.42
N TYR A 17 -20.36 10.84 -21.73
CA TYR A 17 -20.43 10.13 -23.00
C TYR A 17 -21.78 10.35 -23.67
N PHE A 18 -21.77 10.37 -25.01
CA PHE A 18 -22.95 10.46 -25.85
C PHE A 18 -22.99 9.22 -26.71
N LEU A 19 -24.14 8.57 -26.77
CA LEU A 19 -24.39 7.42 -27.62
C LEU A 19 -25.28 7.89 -28.77
N VAL A 20 -24.80 7.77 -30.01
CA VAL A 20 -25.55 8.14 -31.19
C VAL A 20 -25.76 6.87 -32.02
N ARG A 21 -27.01 6.50 -32.26
CA ARG A 21 -27.37 5.42 -33.20
C ARG A 21 -27.56 6.02 -34.56
N ASN A 22 -26.87 5.47 -35.56
CA ASN A 22 -27.04 5.80 -36.96
C ASN A 22 -27.33 4.52 -37.71
N GLU A 23 -28.51 4.44 -38.34
CA GLU A 23 -28.96 3.24 -39.08
C GLU A 23 -28.15 2.95 -40.35
N HIS A 24 -27.44 3.97 -40.85
CA HIS A 24 -26.58 3.85 -42.05
C HIS A 24 -25.09 3.64 -41.70
N ALA A 25 -24.74 3.53 -40.40
CA ALA A 25 -23.36 3.32 -40.01
C ALA A 25 -23.02 1.84 -39.87
N GLU A 26 -21.96 1.40 -40.52
CA GLU A 26 -21.38 0.08 -40.31
C GLU A 26 -20.51 0.03 -39.08
N GLY A 27 -20.83 -0.91 -38.15
CA GLY A 27 -20.10 -1.09 -36.92
C GLY A 27 -20.27 0.06 -35.91
N PHE A 28 -19.25 0.26 -35.03
CA PHE A 28 -19.24 1.37 -34.07
C PHE A 28 -17.93 2.15 -34.16
N LYS A 29 -18.00 3.41 -33.83
CA LYS A 29 -16.83 4.32 -33.75
C LYS A 29 -16.80 4.98 -32.37
N VAL A 30 -15.64 5.02 -31.77
CA VAL A 30 -15.41 5.72 -30.48
C VAL A 30 -14.58 6.97 -30.74
N TYR A 31 -15.15 8.11 -30.38
CA TYR A 31 -14.47 9.40 -30.40
C TYR A 31 -14.18 9.82 -28.96
N TYR A 32 -12.94 10.15 -28.66
CA TYR A 32 -12.49 10.44 -27.30
C TYR A 32 -11.74 11.79 -27.27
N ASN A 33 -12.04 12.55 -26.24
CA ASN A 33 -11.28 13.74 -25.87
C ASN A 33 -11.06 13.74 -24.36
N SER A 34 -9.91 14.19 -23.91
CA SER A 34 -9.63 14.37 -22.48
C SER A 34 -8.85 15.65 -22.24
N ILE A 35 -9.07 16.26 -21.09
CA ILE A 35 -8.20 17.29 -20.58
C ILE A 35 -6.92 16.62 -20.07
N LYS A 36 -5.79 17.32 -20.20
CA LYS A 36 -4.48 16.84 -19.74
C LYS A 36 -4.55 16.38 -18.28
N ASP A 37 -3.87 15.28 -17.99
CA ASP A 37 -3.76 14.75 -16.63
C ASP A 37 -3.16 15.82 -15.70
N TYR A 38 -3.63 15.81 -14.45
CA TYR A 38 -3.20 16.75 -13.38
C TYR A 38 -3.58 18.22 -13.59
N THR A 39 -4.45 18.56 -14.56
CA THR A 39 -5.02 19.90 -14.69
C THR A 39 -5.87 20.21 -13.44
N ASP A 40 -5.69 21.37 -12.84
CA ASP A 40 -6.45 21.78 -11.66
C ASP A 40 -7.93 22.08 -11.94
N ALA A 41 -8.71 22.32 -10.91
CA ALA A 41 -10.15 22.51 -11.04
C ALA A 41 -10.52 23.81 -11.76
N GLU A 42 -9.72 24.88 -11.59
CA GLU A 42 -9.97 26.16 -12.21
C GLU A 42 -9.65 26.15 -13.69
N ASP A 43 -8.52 25.57 -14.07
CA ASP A 43 -8.14 25.37 -15.47
C ASP A 43 -9.12 24.45 -16.21
N LYS A 44 -9.65 23.41 -15.54
CA LYS A 44 -10.72 22.60 -16.11
C LYS A 44 -12.00 23.39 -16.38
N LYS A 45 -12.42 24.25 -15.43
CA LYS A 45 -13.59 25.12 -15.61
C LYS A 45 -13.36 26.09 -16.77
N LYS A 46 -12.18 26.71 -16.84
CA LYS A 46 -11.79 27.63 -17.91
C LYS A 46 -11.81 26.93 -19.27
N TYR A 47 -11.26 25.71 -19.35
CA TYR A 47 -11.30 24.92 -20.58
C TYR A 47 -12.74 24.70 -21.05
N PHE A 48 -13.64 24.21 -20.19
CA PHE A 48 -15.03 23.96 -20.57
C PHE A 48 -15.84 25.22 -20.86
N SER A 49 -15.51 26.36 -20.24
CA SER A 49 -16.19 27.62 -20.54
C SER A 49 -15.73 28.25 -21.87
N SER A 50 -14.49 27.95 -22.30
CA SER A 50 -13.90 28.55 -23.50
C SER A 50 -14.03 27.69 -24.77
N HIS A 51 -14.37 26.40 -24.64
CA HIS A 51 -14.49 25.46 -25.76
C HIS A 51 -15.94 25.00 -25.93
N LYS A 52 -16.48 25.11 -27.13
CA LYS A 52 -17.75 24.49 -27.51
C LYS A 52 -17.50 23.05 -27.94
N PHE A 53 -18.51 22.20 -27.88
CA PHE A 53 -18.40 20.77 -28.26
C PHE A 53 -17.75 20.58 -29.65
N ARG A 54 -18.08 21.42 -30.62
CA ARG A 54 -17.52 21.37 -31.97
C ARG A 54 -16.04 21.75 -32.06
N ASP A 55 -15.51 22.45 -31.05
CA ASP A 55 -14.12 22.93 -30.98
C ASP A 55 -13.23 21.91 -30.25
N LEU A 56 -13.83 20.82 -29.71
CA LEU A 56 -13.09 19.76 -29.05
C LEU A 56 -12.39 18.86 -30.08
N GLY A 57 -11.08 18.71 -29.94
CA GLY A 57 -10.30 17.79 -30.76
C GLY A 57 -10.57 16.34 -30.34
N PHE A 58 -11.44 15.64 -31.05
CA PHE A 58 -11.71 14.24 -30.81
C PHE A 58 -10.73 13.33 -31.55
N THR A 59 -10.18 12.35 -30.86
CA THR A 59 -9.40 11.27 -31.44
C THR A 59 -10.28 10.05 -31.63
N HIS A 60 -10.19 9.41 -32.79
CA HIS A 60 -10.90 8.15 -33.04
C HIS A 60 -10.12 6.98 -32.47
N PHE A 61 -10.76 6.16 -31.66
CA PHE A 61 -10.18 4.96 -31.07
C PHE A 61 -10.89 3.70 -31.55
N LYS A 62 -10.10 2.66 -31.79
CA LYS A 62 -10.58 1.29 -31.94
C LYS A 62 -10.27 0.58 -30.61
N PRO A 63 -11.28 0.06 -29.88
CA PRO A 63 -11.04 -0.73 -28.68
C PRO A 63 -10.12 -1.93 -28.95
N ASP A 64 -9.30 -2.27 -27.95
CA ASP A 64 -8.50 -3.50 -28.02
C ASP A 64 -9.37 -4.75 -27.83
N LYS A 65 -8.76 -5.95 -27.89
CA LYS A 65 -9.45 -7.24 -27.71
C LYS A 65 -10.17 -7.39 -26.36
N ASN A 66 -9.78 -6.59 -25.35
CA ASN A 66 -10.35 -6.57 -24.01
C ASN A 66 -11.40 -5.45 -23.82
N GLY A 67 -11.71 -4.70 -24.90
CA GLY A 67 -12.64 -3.57 -24.89
C GLY A 67 -12.07 -2.29 -24.26
N ASN A 68 -10.75 -2.17 -24.09
CA ASN A 68 -10.14 -0.95 -23.61
C ASN A 68 -10.11 0.12 -24.72
N TRP A 69 -10.52 1.32 -24.38
CA TRP A 69 -10.53 2.46 -25.30
C TRP A 69 -9.27 3.30 -25.21
N ILE A 70 -8.74 3.44 -24.00
CA ILE A 70 -7.56 4.26 -23.67
C ILE A 70 -6.53 3.41 -22.94
N ASN A 71 -5.29 3.87 -22.89
CA ASN A 71 -4.19 3.15 -22.25
C ASN A 71 -4.06 1.71 -22.77
N GLN A 72 -4.26 1.54 -24.08
CA GLN A 72 -4.07 0.25 -24.73
C GLN A 72 -2.60 -0.15 -24.65
N ALA A 73 -2.35 -1.38 -24.22
CA ALA A 73 -1.02 -1.95 -24.19
C ALA A 73 -0.86 -2.94 -25.34
N ASP A 74 0.09 -2.67 -26.23
CA ASP A 74 0.50 -3.60 -27.29
C ASP A 74 1.85 -4.20 -26.86
N ASN A 75 1.78 -5.24 -26.05
CA ASN A 75 2.97 -5.96 -25.56
C ASN A 75 2.62 -7.42 -25.23
N ASP A 76 3.61 -8.18 -24.82
CA ASP A 76 3.53 -9.62 -24.53
C ASP A 76 3.01 -9.97 -23.13
N PHE A 77 2.41 -9.02 -22.40
CA PHE A 77 1.97 -9.22 -21.01
C PHE A 77 1.06 -10.43 -20.81
N ASP A 78 0.15 -10.69 -21.75
CA ASP A 78 -0.80 -11.81 -21.67
C ASP A 78 -0.12 -13.18 -21.80
N SER A 79 1.08 -13.25 -22.38
CA SER A 79 1.87 -14.49 -22.50
C SER A 79 2.68 -14.83 -21.26
N LEU A 80 2.83 -13.88 -20.34
CA LEU A 80 3.57 -14.06 -19.08
C LEU A 80 2.77 -14.92 -18.08
N LEU A 81 3.46 -15.56 -17.13
CA LEU A 81 2.82 -16.36 -16.09
C LEU A 81 1.97 -15.49 -15.15
N PRO A 82 0.66 -15.77 -14.99
CA PRO A 82 -0.18 -15.03 -14.07
C PRO A 82 0.25 -15.26 -12.63
N LEU A 83 0.51 -14.17 -11.88
CA LEU A 83 0.80 -14.29 -10.45
C LEU A 83 -0.39 -14.82 -9.67
N VAL A 84 -1.57 -14.31 -9.97
CA VAL A 84 -2.83 -14.68 -9.30
C VAL A 84 -3.96 -14.80 -10.31
N ASP A 85 -4.94 -15.61 -9.96
CA ASP A 85 -6.19 -15.75 -10.70
C ASP A 85 -7.36 -15.94 -9.72
N LYS A 86 -8.55 -15.43 -10.07
CA LYS A 86 -9.75 -15.49 -9.22
C LYS A 86 -10.33 -16.90 -9.16
N ASP A 87 -10.27 -17.63 -10.26
CA ASP A 87 -10.79 -19.01 -10.33
C ASP A 87 -9.85 -19.97 -9.60
N VAL A 88 -8.52 -19.77 -9.69
CA VAL A 88 -7.53 -20.48 -8.89
C VAL A 88 -7.77 -20.23 -7.40
N LYS A 89 -8.01 -18.98 -7.00
CA LYS A 89 -8.35 -18.63 -5.61
C LYS A 89 -9.65 -19.29 -5.14
N ALA A 90 -10.63 -19.39 -6.03
CA ALA A 90 -11.92 -20.05 -5.76
C ALA A 90 -11.87 -21.59 -5.80
N GLY A 91 -10.73 -22.17 -6.18
CA GLY A 91 -10.58 -23.63 -6.34
C GLY A 91 -11.14 -24.19 -7.63
N LYS A 92 -11.39 -23.33 -8.63
CA LYS A 92 -11.96 -23.68 -9.93
C LYS A 92 -10.92 -23.80 -11.06
N GLY A 93 -9.66 -23.46 -10.76
CA GLY A 93 -8.53 -23.50 -11.70
C GLY A 93 -7.21 -23.73 -10.98
N GLU A 94 -6.13 -23.88 -11.76
CA GLU A 94 -4.79 -24.14 -11.25
C GLU A 94 -3.73 -23.19 -11.85
N GLU A 95 -4.03 -22.48 -12.93
CA GLU A 95 -3.09 -21.72 -13.73
C GLU A 95 -2.76 -20.33 -13.13
N ALA A 96 -2.16 -20.32 -11.96
CA ALA A 96 -1.54 -19.15 -11.34
C ALA A 96 -0.40 -19.56 -10.43
N VAL A 97 0.56 -18.66 -10.23
CA VAL A 97 1.72 -18.90 -9.36
C VAL A 97 1.31 -18.96 -7.90
N PHE A 98 0.43 -18.07 -7.43
CA PHE A 98 -0.07 -18.03 -6.05
C PHE A 98 -1.51 -18.55 -5.96
N LYS A 99 -1.74 -19.45 -4.99
CA LYS A 99 -3.08 -20.00 -4.72
C LYS A 99 -4.01 -18.98 -4.08
N LEU A 100 -3.50 -18.17 -3.15
CA LEU A 100 -4.30 -17.24 -2.36
C LEU A 100 -3.64 -15.86 -2.34
N PHE A 101 -4.45 -14.83 -2.42
CA PHE A 101 -4.08 -13.44 -2.21
C PHE A 101 -5.15 -12.72 -1.40
N SER A 102 -4.77 -11.63 -0.73
CA SER A 102 -5.66 -10.85 0.12
C SER A 102 -5.46 -9.37 -0.09
N SER A 103 -6.53 -8.59 -0.01
CA SER A 103 -6.36 -7.16 0.26
C SER A 103 -5.79 -6.96 1.68
N GLY A 104 -5.08 -5.85 1.91
CA GLY A 104 -4.70 -5.42 3.25
C GLY A 104 -5.93 -5.22 4.16
N VAL A 105 -5.73 -5.20 5.46
CA VAL A 105 -6.82 -5.02 6.43
C VAL A 105 -7.47 -3.65 6.25
N LYS A 106 -8.80 -3.62 6.13
CA LYS A 106 -9.61 -2.39 6.07
C LYS A 106 -10.28 -2.16 7.43
N THR A 107 -9.74 -1.27 8.23
CA THR A 107 -10.28 -1.03 9.58
C THR A 107 -11.56 -0.20 9.58
N GLN A 108 -11.68 0.77 8.68
CA GLN A 108 -12.70 1.83 8.62
C GLN A 108 -12.70 2.78 9.82
N ARG A 109 -11.89 2.50 10.84
CA ARG A 109 -11.75 3.27 12.08
C ARG A 109 -10.32 3.30 12.59
N ASP A 110 -9.36 3.65 11.73
CA ASP A 110 -7.94 3.64 12.03
C ASP A 110 -7.61 4.32 13.36
N GLU A 111 -8.21 5.51 13.62
CA GLU A 111 -7.97 6.27 14.86
C GLU A 111 -8.35 5.49 16.13
N TRP A 112 -9.23 4.49 16.03
CA TRP A 112 -9.65 3.65 17.15
C TRP A 112 -8.82 2.40 17.34
N VAL A 113 -8.33 1.81 16.24
CA VAL A 113 -7.72 0.46 16.27
C VAL A 113 -6.23 0.44 15.93
N TYR A 114 -5.64 1.60 15.60
CA TYR A 114 -4.20 1.78 15.42
C TYR A 114 -3.62 2.77 16.42
N ASP A 115 -2.39 2.52 16.88
CA ASP A 115 -1.60 3.47 17.66
C ASP A 115 -0.10 3.14 17.61
N PHE A 116 0.76 4.13 17.82
CA PHE A 116 2.19 3.95 18.04
C PHE A 116 2.49 3.29 19.40
N SER A 117 1.68 3.60 20.42
CA SER A 117 1.77 3.06 21.77
C SER A 117 0.79 1.91 21.99
N GLN A 118 1.28 0.76 22.46
CA GLN A 118 0.45 -0.38 22.82
C GLN A 118 -0.55 -0.02 23.93
N ASN A 119 -0.07 0.70 24.97
CA ASN A 119 -0.91 1.09 26.10
C ASN A 119 -2.02 2.07 25.67
N ALA A 120 -1.69 3.09 24.85
CA ALA A 120 -2.67 4.02 24.34
C ALA A 120 -3.72 3.32 23.45
N LEU A 121 -3.29 2.35 22.65
CA LEU A 121 -4.22 1.52 21.86
C LEU A 121 -5.14 0.69 22.77
N GLU A 122 -4.60 0.08 23.79
CA GLU A 122 -5.37 -0.73 24.75
C GLU A 122 -6.47 0.09 25.41
N GLU A 123 -6.16 1.29 25.88
CA GLU A 123 -7.14 2.22 26.49
C GLU A 123 -8.24 2.60 25.50
N LYS A 124 -7.89 2.99 24.27
CA LYS A 124 -8.83 3.32 23.22
C LYS A 124 -9.77 2.15 22.89
N VAL A 125 -9.22 0.97 22.74
CA VAL A 125 -10.00 -0.21 22.36
C VAL A 125 -10.86 -0.69 23.52
N LYS A 126 -10.41 -0.64 24.76
CA LYS A 126 -11.25 -0.92 25.94
C LYS A 126 -12.45 0.02 26.00
N PHE A 127 -12.23 1.31 25.72
CA PHE A 127 -13.35 2.27 25.63
C PHE A 127 -14.30 1.91 24.49
N LEU A 128 -13.79 1.67 23.27
CA LEU A 128 -14.58 1.27 22.11
C LEU A 128 -15.45 0.03 22.40
N VAL A 129 -14.85 -1.03 22.93
CA VAL A 129 -15.54 -2.27 23.30
C VAL A 129 -16.54 -2.05 24.41
N GLY A 130 -16.19 -1.25 25.41
CA GLY A 130 -17.09 -0.91 26.53
C GLY A 130 -18.36 -0.19 26.05
N ILE A 131 -18.25 0.78 25.15
CA ILE A 131 -19.43 1.46 24.57
C ILE A 131 -20.24 0.49 23.70
N TYR A 132 -19.58 -0.34 22.89
CA TYR A 132 -20.26 -1.37 22.11
C TYR A 132 -21.09 -2.31 22.99
N GLN A 133 -20.52 -2.82 24.09
CA GLN A 133 -21.22 -3.70 25.03
C GLN A 133 -22.39 -3.02 25.75
N LYS A 134 -22.23 -1.75 26.17
CA LYS A 134 -23.31 -0.97 26.78
C LYS A 134 -24.47 -0.79 25.80
N THR A 135 -24.14 -0.46 24.52
CA THR A 135 -25.14 -0.34 23.45
C THR A 135 -25.82 -1.66 23.11
N LEU A 136 -25.09 -2.79 23.24
CA LEU A 136 -25.65 -4.13 23.04
C LEU A 136 -26.70 -4.47 24.11
N LYS A 137 -26.50 -4.00 25.35
CA LYS A 137 -27.46 -4.18 26.47
C LYS A 137 -28.62 -3.21 26.35
N ASP A 138 -28.36 -1.96 26.03
CA ASP A 138 -29.33 -0.91 25.87
C ASP A 138 -29.08 -0.13 24.57
N ALA A 139 -29.95 -0.34 23.56
CA ALA A 139 -29.84 0.32 22.26
C ALA A 139 -29.91 1.85 22.32
N ASN A 140 -30.49 2.40 23.36
CA ASN A 140 -30.65 3.85 23.63
C ASN A 140 -29.54 4.38 24.56
N HIS A 141 -28.48 3.60 24.81
CA HIS A 141 -27.37 4.04 25.66
C HIS A 141 -26.85 5.43 25.22
N SER A 142 -26.85 6.39 26.15
CA SER A 142 -26.52 7.80 25.90
C SER A 142 -25.10 8.00 25.33
N GLY A 143 -24.17 7.10 25.65
CA GLY A 143 -22.78 7.13 25.14
C GLY A 143 -22.61 6.52 23.75
N LYS A 144 -23.64 6.00 23.09
CA LYS A 144 -23.55 5.34 21.80
C LYS A 144 -22.83 6.20 20.72
N HIS A 145 -23.08 7.50 20.73
CA HIS A 145 -22.47 8.46 19.78
C HIS A 145 -20.95 8.66 19.98
N GLN A 146 -20.36 8.19 21.08
CA GLN A 146 -18.95 8.40 21.41
C GLN A 146 -18.00 7.51 20.63
N ILE A 147 -18.49 6.54 19.87
CA ILE A 147 -17.64 5.68 19.01
C ILE A 147 -18.08 5.74 17.57
N LYS A 148 -17.14 5.44 16.66
CA LYS A 148 -17.43 5.38 15.24
C LYS A 148 -18.13 4.08 14.88
N TRP A 149 -19.38 4.16 14.52
CA TRP A 149 -20.16 3.07 13.93
C TRP A 149 -19.94 3.03 12.42
N ASP A 150 -19.76 1.85 11.88
CA ASP A 150 -19.82 1.56 10.45
C ASP A 150 -20.86 0.48 10.19
N ARG A 151 -21.11 0.19 8.91
CA ARG A 151 -22.09 -0.82 8.50
C ARG A 151 -21.85 -2.19 9.14
N GLU A 152 -20.58 -2.63 9.23
CA GLU A 152 -20.28 -3.97 9.76
C GLU A 152 -20.44 -4.02 11.29
N LEU A 153 -19.99 -3.00 12.02
CA LEU A 153 -20.16 -2.95 13.47
C LEU A 153 -21.65 -2.85 13.85
N THR A 154 -22.44 -2.06 13.11
CA THR A 154 -23.90 -1.99 13.27
C THR A 154 -24.55 -3.34 13.04
N LYS A 155 -24.18 -4.04 11.96
CA LYS A 155 -24.67 -5.40 11.67
C LYS A 155 -24.36 -6.41 12.78
N TYR A 156 -23.18 -6.29 13.44
CA TYR A 156 -22.85 -7.14 14.58
C TYR A 156 -23.67 -6.79 15.82
N LEU A 157 -23.97 -5.51 16.02
CA LEU A 157 -24.88 -5.05 17.07
C LEU A 157 -26.30 -5.63 16.86
N ASP A 158 -26.84 -5.52 15.63
CA ASP A 158 -28.17 -6.03 15.26
C ASP A 158 -28.27 -7.55 15.45
N LYS A 159 -27.19 -8.28 15.17
CA LYS A 159 -27.07 -9.72 15.41
C LYS A 159 -26.81 -10.06 16.87
N ARG A 160 -26.75 -9.09 17.75
CA ARG A 160 -26.46 -9.23 19.18
C ARG A 160 -25.18 -10.01 19.48
N ILE A 161 -24.13 -9.81 18.65
CA ILE A 161 -22.84 -10.47 18.84
C ILE A 161 -22.14 -9.84 20.05
N ASN A 162 -21.98 -10.60 21.13
CA ASN A 162 -21.21 -10.15 22.28
C ASN A 162 -19.70 -10.32 22.04
N LYS A 163 -18.93 -9.28 22.34
CA LYS A 163 -17.48 -9.26 22.21
C LYS A 163 -16.84 -8.55 23.38
N ASN A 164 -15.81 -9.20 23.94
CA ASN A 164 -14.97 -8.63 24.99
C ASN A 164 -13.63 -8.20 24.41
N PHE A 165 -12.99 -7.25 25.08
CA PHE A 165 -11.62 -6.90 24.79
C PHE A 165 -10.69 -8.08 25.08
N GLN A 166 -9.69 -8.28 24.21
CA GLN A 166 -8.69 -9.34 24.34
C GLN A 166 -7.31 -8.76 24.02
N THR A 167 -6.42 -8.70 25.00
CA THR A 167 -5.07 -8.09 24.86
C THR A 167 -4.25 -8.79 23.76
N GLN A 168 -4.39 -10.10 23.59
CA GLN A 168 -3.68 -10.87 22.56
C GLN A 168 -4.06 -10.51 21.12
N GLN A 169 -5.12 -9.74 20.92
CA GLN A 169 -5.49 -9.20 19.60
C GLN A 169 -4.69 -7.94 19.25
N ILE A 170 -3.91 -7.39 20.16
CA ILE A 170 -3.01 -6.28 19.87
C ILE A 170 -1.71 -6.84 19.28
N ILE A 171 -1.48 -6.56 18.01
CA ILE A 171 -0.32 -7.05 17.26
C ILE A 171 0.38 -5.92 16.52
N LYS A 172 1.63 -6.12 16.11
CA LYS A 172 2.31 -5.21 15.18
C LYS A 172 1.79 -5.40 13.76
N SER A 173 1.62 -4.30 13.05
CA SER A 173 1.13 -4.23 11.66
C SER A 173 1.95 -3.23 10.85
N LEU A 174 2.18 -3.52 9.58
CA LEU A 174 2.71 -2.54 8.62
C LEU A 174 1.58 -1.59 8.21
N TYR A 175 1.49 -0.46 8.90
CA TYR A 175 0.47 0.56 8.61
C TYR A 175 0.75 1.29 7.31
N ARG A 176 2.00 1.76 7.12
CA ARG A 176 2.50 2.36 5.87
C ARG A 176 3.94 1.90 5.63
N PRO A 177 4.53 2.11 4.46
CA PRO A 177 5.91 1.72 4.23
C PRO A 177 6.86 2.23 5.31
N TYR A 178 7.62 1.31 5.90
CA TYR A 178 8.55 1.57 6.99
C TYR A 178 7.94 2.24 8.22
N ASN A 179 6.64 2.09 8.40
CA ASN A 179 5.91 2.57 9.57
C ASN A 179 5.07 1.44 10.16
N GLN A 180 5.52 0.88 11.25
CA GLN A 180 4.79 -0.11 12.03
C GLN A 180 4.00 0.59 13.15
N GLN A 181 2.77 0.13 13.34
CA GLN A 181 1.93 0.53 14.47
C GLN A 181 1.33 -0.71 15.12
N TYR A 182 0.88 -0.58 16.36
CA TYR A 182 0.03 -1.58 16.97
C TYR A 182 -1.37 -1.52 16.37
N LEU A 183 -1.91 -2.68 16.03
CA LEU A 183 -3.26 -2.88 15.51
C LEU A 183 -4.04 -3.78 16.46
N TYR A 184 -5.25 -3.39 16.81
CA TYR A 184 -6.20 -4.32 17.41
C TYR A 184 -6.85 -5.16 16.30
N PHE A 185 -6.32 -6.36 16.08
CA PHE A 185 -6.73 -7.25 15.00
C PHE A 185 -7.86 -8.18 15.44
N ASP A 186 -9.09 -7.72 15.29
CA ASP A 186 -10.30 -8.48 15.58
C ASP A 186 -11.30 -8.37 14.43
N LYS A 187 -11.94 -9.49 14.07
CA LYS A 187 -12.88 -9.55 12.94
C LYS A 187 -14.07 -8.58 13.08
N HIS A 188 -14.52 -8.29 14.31
CA HIS A 188 -15.72 -7.48 14.55
C HIS A 188 -15.40 -5.99 14.67
N PHE A 189 -14.19 -5.65 15.12
CA PHE A 189 -13.74 -4.27 15.29
C PHE A 189 -12.92 -3.74 14.12
N ASN A 190 -12.68 -4.56 13.08
CA ASN A 190 -12.15 -4.12 11.79
C ASN A 190 -13.23 -4.28 10.72
N GLY A 191 -13.35 -3.32 9.82
CA GLY A 191 -14.40 -3.31 8.80
C GLY A 191 -14.32 -4.53 7.87
N MET A 192 -13.12 -4.87 7.37
CA MET A 192 -12.89 -6.06 6.55
C MET A 192 -11.48 -6.62 6.78
N THR A 193 -11.40 -7.85 7.23
CA THR A 193 -10.14 -8.56 7.44
C THR A 193 -9.75 -9.45 6.25
N TYR A 194 -10.61 -9.54 5.22
CA TYR A 194 -10.41 -10.36 4.02
C TYR A 194 -9.91 -11.77 4.34
N GLN A 195 -8.77 -12.18 3.77
CA GLN A 195 -8.21 -13.53 3.95
C GLN A 195 -7.17 -13.60 5.08
N TRP A 196 -6.98 -12.55 5.88
CA TRP A 196 -5.90 -12.51 6.85
C TRP A 196 -5.95 -13.63 7.89
N PHE A 197 -7.13 -14.12 8.27
CA PHE A 197 -7.25 -15.29 9.15
C PHE A 197 -6.82 -16.62 8.50
N ASN A 198 -6.65 -16.65 7.17
CA ASN A 198 -6.16 -17.79 6.41
C ASN A 198 -4.67 -17.68 6.03
N ILE A 199 -4.06 -16.51 6.20
CA ILE A 199 -2.69 -16.24 5.77
C ILE A 199 -1.80 -15.69 6.88
N TYR A 200 -2.34 -15.38 8.04
CA TYR A 200 -1.61 -14.91 9.21
C TYR A 200 -1.81 -15.87 10.38
N ASN A 201 -0.69 -16.28 10.97
CA ASN A 201 -0.66 -17.05 12.21
C ASN A 201 0.38 -16.40 13.12
N ASN A 202 -0.04 -15.90 14.29
CA ASN A 202 0.84 -15.21 15.22
C ASN A 202 1.97 -16.10 15.80
N SER A 203 1.82 -17.41 15.73
CA SER A 203 2.84 -18.38 16.15
C SER A 203 3.84 -18.72 15.04
N ASP A 204 3.58 -18.35 13.77
CA ASP A 204 4.47 -18.59 12.64
C ASP A 204 5.14 -17.29 12.21
N LEU A 205 6.32 -17.06 12.75
CA LEU A 205 7.12 -15.84 12.46
C LEU A 205 7.86 -15.91 11.13
N ASP A 206 7.85 -17.05 10.45
CA ASP A 206 8.54 -17.25 9.18
C ASP A 206 7.71 -16.84 7.97
N ASN A 207 6.42 -16.58 8.13
CA ASN A 207 5.59 -16.16 7.02
C ASN A 207 5.97 -14.75 6.56
N LYS A 208 5.98 -14.58 5.24
CA LYS A 208 6.33 -13.31 4.58
C LYS A 208 5.25 -12.97 3.56
N TYR A 209 5.11 -11.68 3.31
CA TYR A 209 4.10 -11.13 2.40
C TYR A 209 4.75 -10.18 1.42
N ILE A 210 4.47 -10.35 0.13
CA ILE A 210 4.74 -9.33 -0.89
C ILE A 210 3.48 -8.48 -0.99
N ALA A 211 3.57 -7.21 -0.59
CA ALA A 211 2.51 -6.23 -0.76
C ALA A 211 2.75 -5.41 -2.01
N LEU A 212 1.74 -5.24 -2.83
CA LEU A 212 1.77 -4.43 -4.04
C LEU A 212 0.46 -3.65 -4.20
N ASN A 213 0.49 -2.52 -4.87
CA ASN A 213 -0.72 -1.80 -5.19
C ASN A 213 -1.25 -2.22 -6.57
N VAL A 214 -2.56 -2.39 -6.67
CA VAL A 214 -3.28 -2.69 -7.92
C VAL A 214 -4.31 -1.59 -8.16
N GLY A 215 -4.40 -1.12 -9.40
CA GLY A 215 -5.30 -0.02 -9.77
C GLY A 215 -4.79 1.37 -9.35
N ALA A 216 -3.50 1.51 -9.05
CA ALA A 216 -2.87 2.76 -8.67
C ALA A 216 -2.15 3.42 -9.85
N ILE A 217 -2.01 4.75 -9.80
CA ILE A 217 -1.33 5.53 -10.86
C ILE A 217 0.16 5.16 -10.94
N LYS A 218 0.79 4.92 -9.79
CA LYS A 218 2.21 4.52 -9.69
C LYS A 218 2.31 3.18 -8.98
N PHE A 219 2.99 2.24 -9.61
CA PHE A 219 3.22 0.93 -9.03
C PHE A 219 4.18 1.00 -7.84
N GLY A 220 3.88 0.27 -6.79
CA GLY A 220 4.71 0.12 -5.61
C GLY A 220 4.64 -1.30 -5.06
N VAL A 221 5.74 -1.77 -4.50
CA VAL A 221 5.85 -3.08 -3.89
C VAL A 221 6.76 -3.01 -2.66
N ILE A 222 6.39 -3.72 -1.60
CA ILE A 222 7.18 -3.85 -0.37
C ILE A 222 6.97 -5.24 0.24
N ALA A 223 7.96 -5.77 0.94
CA ALA A 223 7.82 -6.99 1.73
C ALA A 223 7.58 -6.68 3.20
N SER A 224 6.86 -7.58 3.87
CA SER A 224 6.61 -7.52 5.32
C SER A 224 6.45 -8.92 5.88
N ASP A 225 6.78 -9.10 7.15
CA ASP A 225 6.47 -10.27 7.98
C ASP A 225 5.28 -9.97 8.94
N LYS A 226 4.64 -8.81 8.80
CA LYS A 226 3.52 -8.35 9.63
C LYS A 226 2.24 -8.24 8.81
N ILE A 227 1.09 -8.22 9.48
CA ILE A 227 -0.19 -7.85 8.85
C ILE A 227 -0.07 -6.47 8.21
N ILE A 228 -0.69 -6.31 7.04
CA ILE A 228 -0.57 -5.13 6.20
C ILE A 228 -1.92 -4.40 6.13
N ASP A 229 -1.91 -3.10 6.34
CA ASP A 229 -3.09 -2.24 6.17
C ASP A 229 -3.47 -2.08 4.69
N LEU A 230 -4.77 -1.95 4.39
CA LEU A 230 -5.27 -1.76 3.03
C LEU A 230 -4.65 -0.53 2.36
N GLY A 231 -4.43 0.54 3.12
CA GLY A 231 -3.85 1.80 2.65
C GLY A 231 -2.32 1.83 2.64
N SER A 232 -1.63 0.71 2.91
CA SER A 232 -0.18 0.71 3.10
C SER A 232 0.58 1.33 1.92
N LEU A 233 0.23 1.00 0.69
CA LEU A 233 0.87 1.52 -0.52
C LEU A 233 -0.02 2.52 -1.29
N LEU A 234 -1.10 3.01 -0.68
CA LEU A 234 -2.06 3.83 -1.40
C LEU A 234 -1.75 5.32 -1.31
N VAL A 235 -1.57 5.90 -2.48
CA VAL A 235 -1.70 7.34 -2.69
C VAL A 235 -2.50 7.54 -3.98
N GLY A 236 -3.73 8.00 -3.83
CA GLY A 236 -4.55 8.40 -4.98
C GLY A 236 -5.35 7.30 -5.68
N GLY A 237 -5.73 6.23 -4.98
CA GLY A 237 -6.60 5.18 -5.51
C GLY A 237 -5.99 3.77 -5.50
N GLY A 238 -6.74 2.76 -5.91
CA GLY A 238 -6.34 1.37 -5.90
C GLY A 238 -6.51 0.67 -4.56
N SER A 239 -5.87 -0.47 -4.39
CA SER A 239 -5.83 -1.24 -3.14
C SER A 239 -4.49 -1.94 -2.96
N THR A 240 -3.99 -2.01 -1.73
CA THR A 240 -2.85 -2.86 -1.41
C THR A 240 -3.31 -4.31 -1.43
N GLN A 241 -2.64 -5.13 -2.25
CA GLN A 241 -2.83 -6.57 -2.35
C GLN A 241 -1.60 -7.28 -1.78
N CYS A 242 -1.82 -8.40 -1.11
CA CYS A 242 -0.80 -9.14 -0.40
C CYS A 242 -0.73 -10.58 -0.93
N LEU A 243 0.48 -11.01 -1.28
CA LEU A 243 0.81 -12.36 -1.70
C LEU A 243 1.60 -13.01 -0.55
N PRO A 244 1.01 -13.93 0.23
CA PRO A 244 1.70 -14.62 1.29
C PRO A 244 2.61 -15.73 0.74
N LEU A 245 3.71 -16.02 1.44
CA LEU A 245 4.53 -17.20 1.17
C LEU A 245 3.80 -18.48 1.58
N TYR A 246 3.14 -18.42 2.74
CA TYR A 246 2.36 -19.53 3.31
C TYR A 246 0.92 -19.11 3.58
N ARG A 247 0.02 -20.10 3.59
CA ARG A 247 -1.35 -20.03 4.05
C ARG A 247 -1.59 -21.12 5.10
N TYR A 248 -2.68 -21.04 5.84
CA TYR A 248 -3.01 -21.98 6.91
C TYR A 248 -4.36 -22.63 6.66
N ASP A 249 -4.49 -23.91 6.98
CA ASP A 249 -5.77 -24.61 7.02
C ASP A 249 -6.57 -24.26 8.30
N LYS A 250 -7.72 -24.91 8.48
CA LYS A 250 -8.60 -24.67 9.63
C LYS A 250 -7.99 -25.10 10.95
N GLU A 251 -7.07 -26.04 10.91
CA GLU A 251 -6.31 -26.58 12.03
C GLU A 251 -5.05 -25.75 12.34
N GLY A 252 -4.78 -24.70 11.53
CA GLY A 252 -3.60 -23.83 11.67
C GLY A 252 -2.32 -24.42 11.09
N LYS A 253 -2.39 -25.51 10.32
CA LYS A 253 -1.25 -26.12 9.67
C LYS A 253 -0.80 -25.27 8.48
N ARG A 254 0.50 -25.04 8.40
CA ARG A 254 1.14 -24.28 7.32
C ARG A 254 1.11 -25.05 5.99
N ILE A 255 0.71 -24.36 4.94
CA ILE A 255 0.65 -24.86 3.57
C ILE A 255 1.33 -23.85 2.64
N ASP A 256 2.12 -24.33 1.68
CA ASP A 256 2.69 -23.45 0.66
C ASP A 256 1.59 -22.70 -0.12
N ASN A 257 1.85 -21.44 -0.41
CA ASN A 257 0.95 -20.64 -1.22
C ASN A 257 1.35 -20.61 -2.70
N ILE A 258 2.61 -20.92 -3.02
CA ILE A 258 3.04 -21.17 -4.41
C ILE A 258 2.43 -22.50 -4.85
N THR A 259 1.76 -22.49 -5.99
CA THR A 259 1.08 -23.67 -6.57
C THR A 259 2.09 -24.66 -7.15
N ASP A 260 1.70 -25.91 -7.25
CA ASP A 260 2.51 -26.92 -7.94
C ASP A 260 2.57 -26.67 -9.45
N TRP A 261 1.50 -26.08 -10.01
CA TRP A 261 1.49 -25.62 -11.40
C TRP A 261 2.57 -24.55 -11.63
N GLY A 262 2.62 -23.50 -10.81
CA GLY A 262 3.62 -22.44 -10.91
C GLY A 262 5.05 -22.99 -10.78
N LEU A 263 5.28 -23.88 -9.81
CA LEU A 263 6.57 -24.56 -9.64
C LEU A 263 6.95 -25.34 -10.90
N LYS A 264 6.02 -26.15 -11.44
CA LYS A 264 6.24 -26.94 -12.65
C LYS A 264 6.55 -26.07 -13.87
N GLN A 265 5.84 -24.96 -14.07
CA GLN A 265 6.08 -24.04 -15.19
C GLN A 265 7.53 -23.52 -15.15
N ILE A 266 7.98 -23.05 -13.99
CA ILE A 266 9.31 -22.48 -13.83
C ILE A 266 10.39 -23.54 -13.92
N GLN A 267 10.26 -24.68 -13.25
CA GLN A 267 11.21 -25.80 -13.35
C GLN A 267 11.33 -26.33 -14.77
N SER A 268 10.22 -26.38 -15.52
CA SER A 268 10.24 -26.88 -16.89
C SER A 268 10.92 -25.89 -17.84
N HIS A 269 10.68 -24.59 -17.66
CA HIS A 269 11.30 -23.55 -18.50
C HIS A 269 12.83 -23.53 -18.33
N TYR A 270 13.31 -23.53 -17.08
CA TYR A 270 14.75 -23.47 -16.79
C TYR A 270 15.43 -24.86 -16.82
N GLN A 271 14.68 -25.94 -17.03
CA GLN A 271 15.16 -27.33 -16.97
C GLN A 271 15.91 -27.65 -15.67
N ASP A 272 15.45 -27.03 -14.56
CA ASP A 272 16.08 -27.12 -13.24
C ASP A 272 15.05 -27.55 -12.19
N LYS A 273 15.16 -28.81 -11.76
CA LYS A 273 14.32 -29.39 -10.71
C LYS A 273 14.71 -29.00 -9.29
N THR A 274 15.84 -28.32 -9.11
CA THR A 274 16.30 -27.85 -7.78
C THR A 274 15.58 -26.59 -7.35
N ILE A 275 14.92 -25.87 -8.27
CA ILE A 275 14.12 -24.67 -7.98
C ILE A 275 13.01 -25.01 -6.99
N THR A 276 12.94 -24.22 -5.92
CA THR A 276 11.97 -24.37 -4.86
C THR A 276 10.86 -23.30 -4.92
N LYS A 277 9.78 -23.51 -4.18
CA LYS A 277 8.69 -22.52 -4.03
C LYS A 277 9.16 -21.22 -3.37
N ILE A 278 10.14 -21.30 -2.46
CA ILE A 278 10.77 -20.12 -1.85
C ILE A 278 11.57 -19.33 -2.88
N ASP A 279 12.27 -20.00 -3.78
CA ASP A 279 12.99 -19.33 -4.87
C ASP A 279 12.05 -18.56 -5.77
N ILE A 280 10.88 -19.14 -6.10
CA ILE A 280 9.84 -18.48 -6.89
C ILE A 280 9.30 -17.23 -6.16
N PHE A 281 9.12 -17.31 -4.85
CA PHE A 281 8.70 -16.16 -4.05
C PHE A 281 9.72 -15.02 -4.10
N ASN A 282 10.99 -15.35 -3.92
CA ASN A 282 12.10 -14.37 -4.02
C ASN A 282 12.24 -13.81 -5.45
N TYR A 283 12.19 -14.67 -6.47
CA TYR A 283 12.21 -14.29 -7.88
C TYR A 283 11.07 -13.28 -8.18
N THR A 284 9.86 -13.57 -7.74
CA THR A 284 8.70 -12.67 -7.87
C THR A 284 9.02 -11.29 -7.31
N TYR A 285 9.61 -11.23 -6.12
CA TYR A 285 9.93 -9.96 -5.47
C TYR A 285 10.98 -9.15 -6.23
N ALA A 286 12.00 -9.81 -6.78
CA ALA A 286 13.01 -9.19 -7.63
C ALA A 286 12.39 -8.62 -8.93
N VAL A 287 11.61 -9.42 -9.65
CA VAL A 287 10.94 -9.00 -10.90
C VAL A 287 10.10 -7.76 -10.68
N LEU A 288 9.35 -7.70 -9.57
CA LEU A 288 8.50 -6.56 -9.24
C LEU A 288 9.30 -5.28 -8.90
N HIS A 289 10.61 -5.39 -8.64
CA HIS A 289 11.52 -4.25 -8.45
C HIS A 289 12.23 -3.81 -9.73
N ASN A 290 12.24 -4.63 -10.78
CA ASN A 290 12.92 -4.31 -12.03
C ASN A 290 12.30 -3.07 -12.71
N PRO A 291 13.05 -1.98 -12.94
CA PRO A 291 12.52 -0.77 -13.57
C PRO A 291 12.12 -0.98 -15.03
N GLU A 292 12.82 -1.84 -15.77
CA GLU A 292 12.48 -2.14 -17.16
C GLU A 292 11.15 -2.92 -17.25
N TYR A 293 10.94 -3.88 -16.33
CA TYR A 293 9.64 -4.56 -16.19
C TYR A 293 8.51 -3.56 -15.91
N ARG A 294 8.71 -2.69 -14.93
CA ARG A 294 7.71 -1.68 -14.56
C ARG A 294 7.42 -0.71 -15.69
N LYS A 295 8.41 -0.32 -16.47
CA LYS A 295 8.28 0.56 -17.63
C LYS A 295 7.57 -0.13 -18.78
N LYS A 296 8.00 -1.35 -19.15
CA LYS A 296 7.41 -2.13 -20.26
C LYS A 296 5.93 -2.42 -20.03
N TYR A 297 5.55 -2.75 -18.79
CA TYR A 297 4.19 -3.14 -18.44
C TYR A 297 3.42 -2.09 -17.62
N GLU A 298 3.85 -0.82 -17.65
CA GLU A 298 3.24 0.26 -16.85
C GLU A 298 1.72 0.33 -17.00
N LEU A 299 1.20 0.25 -18.22
CA LEU A 299 -0.24 0.33 -18.50
C LEU A 299 -1.01 -0.89 -18.00
N ASN A 300 -0.40 -2.07 -18.06
CA ASN A 300 -0.97 -3.29 -17.53
C ASN A 300 -1.04 -3.26 -16.00
N LEU A 301 0.05 -2.85 -15.35
CA LEU A 301 0.15 -2.76 -13.88
C LEU A 301 -0.82 -1.73 -13.26
N LYS A 302 -1.29 -0.76 -14.04
CA LYS A 302 -2.36 0.17 -13.60
C LYS A 302 -3.74 -0.49 -13.47
N ARG A 303 -3.96 -1.66 -14.07
CA ARG A 303 -5.27 -2.32 -14.15
C ARG A 303 -5.27 -3.73 -13.60
N ASP A 304 -4.19 -4.47 -13.87
CA ASP A 304 -4.11 -5.90 -13.65
C ASP A 304 -3.05 -6.25 -12.59
N PHE A 305 -3.18 -7.44 -12.03
CA PHE A 305 -2.10 -8.02 -11.26
C PHE A 305 -0.88 -8.26 -12.16
N PRO A 306 0.34 -8.13 -11.60
CA PRO A 306 1.55 -8.46 -12.33
C PRO A 306 1.56 -9.91 -12.84
N ARG A 307 2.35 -10.15 -13.87
CA ARG A 307 2.67 -11.46 -14.42
C ARG A 307 4.18 -11.66 -14.45
N LEU A 308 4.66 -12.88 -14.35
CA LEU A 308 6.09 -13.18 -14.33
C LEU A 308 6.64 -13.49 -15.73
N PRO A 309 7.64 -12.74 -16.21
CA PRO A 309 8.48 -13.16 -17.31
C PRO A 309 9.45 -14.25 -16.88
N PHE A 310 10.09 -14.90 -17.82
CA PHE A 310 11.25 -15.77 -17.61
C PHE A 310 12.52 -15.00 -17.97
N TYR A 311 13.25 -14.53 -16.95
CA TYR A 311 14.53 -13.86 -17.16
C TYR A 311 15.65 -14.89 -17.18
N GLU A 312 16.68 -14.63 -17.99
CA GLU A 312 17.93 -15.40 -17.92
C GLU A 312 18.53 -15.34 -16.50
N ASN A 313 19.35 -16.34 -16.16
CA ASN A 313 20.01 -16.42 -14.85
C ASN A 313 19.06 -16.39 -13.64
N PHE A 314 18.01 -17.23 -13.66
CA PHE A 314 16.98 -17.32 -12.62
C PHE A 314 17.52 -17.20 -11.18
N HIS A 315 18.59 -17.95 -10.86
CA HIS A 315 19.19 -17.94 -9.52
C HIS A 315 19.79 -16.59 -9.13
N GLN A 316 20.27 -15.79 -10.10
CA GLN A 316 20.71 -14.42 -9.83
C GLN A 316 19.52 -13.53 -9.40
N TRP A 317 18.38 -13.66 -10.09
CA TRP A 317 17.15 -12.95 -9.72
C TRP A 317 16.62 -13.39 -8.36
N VAL A 318 16.68 -14.69 -8.05
CA VAL A 318 16.35 -15.22 -6.72
C VAL A 318 17.23 -14.57 -5.65
N ASN A 319 18.53 -14.47 -5.90
CA ASN A 319 19.48 -13.86 -4.96
C ASN A 319 19.17 -12.36 -4.73
N TRP A 320 18.91 -11.59 -5.77
CA TRP A 320 18.49 -10.20 -5.65
C TRP A 320 17.17 -10.07 -4.86
N GLY A 321 16.19 -10.92 -5.15
CA GLY A 321 14.94 -10.94 -4.41
C GLY A 321 15.10 -11.26 -2.94
N LYS A 322 15.98 -12.21 -2.61
CA LYS A 322 16.33 -12.53 -1.22
C LYS A 322 16.99 -11.36 -0.50
N GLN A 323 17.95 -10.70 -1.14
CA GLN A 323 18.63 -9.51 -0.58
C GLN A 323 17.64 -8.37 -0.34
N LEU A 324 16.78 -8.05 -1.33
CA LEU A 324 15.74 -7.03 -1.19
C LEU A 324 14.76 -7.37 -0.05
N MET A 325 14.34 -8.62 0.04
CA MET A 325 13.42 -9.08 1.08
C MET A 325 14.04 -8.92 2.47
N GLU A 326 15.31 -9.29 2.62
CA GLU A 326 16.05 -9.13 3.87
C GLU A 326 16.16 -7.67 4.29
N LEU A 327 16.54 -6.78 3.36
CA LEU A 327 16.62 -5.34 3.61
C LEU A 327 15.26 -4.76 4.03
N HIS A 328 14.18 -5.12 3.33
CA HIS A 328 12.88 -4.48 3.52
C HIS A 328 12.12 -5.00 4.73
N ILE A 329 12.31 -6.26 5.12
CA ILE A 329 11.69 -6.84 6.32
C ILE A 329 12.47 -6.43 7.58
N ASN A 330 13.81 -6.48 7.52
CA ASN A 330 14.66 -6.22 8.67
C ASN A 330 15.16 -4.76 8.75
N TYR A 331 14.46 -3.82 8.14
CA TYR A 331 14.88 -2.41 8.04
C TYR A 331 15.20 -1.77 9.39
N GLU A 332 14.58 -2.20 10.49
CA GLU A 332 14.86 -1.71 11.85
C GLU A 332 16.18 -2.27 12.42
N ARG A 333 16.82 -3.23 11.77
CA ARG A 333 18.07 -3.90 12.21
C ARG A 333 19.27 -3.57 11.34
N VAL A 334 19.07 -2.95 10.15
CA VAL A 334 20.21 -2.54 9.31
C VAL A 334 21.01 -1.43 9.98
N ALA A 335 22.30 -1.35 9.68
CA ALA A 335 23.15 -0.27 10.20
C ALA A 335 22.62 1.10 9.75
N PRO A 336 22.52 2.09 10.62
CA PRO A 336 22.06 3.42 10.26
C PRO A 336 23.06 4.10 9.32
N TYR A 337 22.56 4.79 8.31
CA TYR A 337 23.38 5.60 7.41
C TYR A 337 24.01 6.77 8.16
N ASN A 338 25.26 7.11 7.82
CA ASN A 338 25.99 8.19 8.46
C ASN A 338 25.52 9.57 7.95
N LEU A 339 24.36 10.02 8.44
CA LEU A 339 23.82 11.33 8.15
C LEU A 339 24.32 12.35 9.18
N THR A 340 24.61 13.57 8.73
CA THR A 340 24.99 14.68 9.61
C THR A 340 23.76 15.23 10.30
N ARG A 341 23.73 15.20 11.64
CA ARG A 341 22.71 15.87 12.44
C ARG A 341 23.18 17.27 12.81
N VAL A 342 22.35 18.26 12.57
CA VAL A 342 22.58 19.65 12.95
C VAL A 342 21.47 20.08 13.88
N ASP A 343 21.84 20.49 15.11
CA ASP A 343 20.93 21.06 16.09
C ASP A 343 21.30 22.54 16.32
N ILE A 344 20.29 23.42 16.30
CA ILE A 344 20.43 24.83 16.63
C ILE A 344 19.70 25.14 17.94
N PRO A 345 20.16 26.14 18.74
CA PRO A 345 19.49 26.52 19.97
C PRO A 345 18.01 26.90 19.74
N LEU A 346 17.16 26.54 20.71
CA LEU A 346 15.78 27.05 20.75
C LEU A 346 15.79 28.56 20.90
N LYS A 347 14.81 29.22 20.32
CA LYS A 347 14.61 30.67 20.59
C LYS A 347 14.12 30.87 22.01
N ASP A 348 14.55 31.96 22.66
CA ASP A 348 14.30 32.25 24.08
C ASP A 348 12.81 32.19 24.49
N TYR A 349 11.88 32.45 23.54
CA TYR A 349 10.45 32.41 23.82
C TYR A 349 9.80 31.03 23.56
N GLN A 350 10.55 30.04 23.04
CA GLN A 350 10.04 28.70 22.78
C GLN A 350 10.34 27.73 23.92
N LYS A 351 9.34 27.02 24.39
CA LYS A 351 9.51 25.96 25.41
C LYS A 351 9.87 24.60 24.79
N THR A 352 9.39 24.33 23.58
CA THR A 352 9.60 23.06 22.86
C THR A 352 9.82 23.29 21.37
N PRO A 353 10.63 22.45 20.69
CA PRO A 353 10.78 22.50 19.24
C PRO A 353 9.44 22.31 18.54
N LYS A 354 9.22 23.04 17.45
CA LYS A 354 8.00 22.92 16.64
C LYS A 354 8.23 21.91 15.51
N PRO A 355 7.48 20.80 15.46
CA PRO A 355 7.61 19.80 14.40
C PRO A 355 7.40 20.38 13.00
N LYS A 356 8.21 19.93 12.03
CA LYS A 356 8.10 20.29 10.60
C LYS A 356 7.97 19.06 9.69
N LEU A 357 8.80 18.03 9.92
CA LEU A 357 8.84 16.76 9.19
C LEU A 357 8.76 16.95 7.66
N LYS A 358 9.76 17.65 7.11
CA LYS A 358 9.80 18.05 5.70
C LYS A 358 11.11 17.59 5.05
N ALA A 359 11.02 17.04 3.82
CA ALA A 359 12.16 16.78 2.96
C ALA A 359 12.50 18.03 2.11
N ASP A 360 13.79 18.32 1.99
CA ASP A 360 14.36 19.27 1.03
C ASP A 360 15.34 18.48 0.13
N LYS A 361 14.79 17.90 -0.93
CA LYS A 361 15.54 17.03 -1.85
C LYS A 361 16.65 17.78 -2.60
N THR A 362 16.46 19.06 -2.86
CA THR A 362 17.45 19.88 -3.60
C THR A 362 18.71 20.11 -2.78
N LYS A 363 18.58 20.18 -1.45
CA LYS A 363 19.69 20.34 -0.52
C LYS A 363 20.16 19.03 0.12
N GLY A 364 19.48 17.91 -0.17
CA GLY A 364 19.75 16.62 0.51
C GLY A 364 19.49 16.68 2.01
N ASN A 365 18.42 17.37 2.46
CA ASN A 365 18.14 17.59 3.87
C ASN A 365 16.75 17.06 4.28
N ILE A 366 16.65 16.67 5.55
CA ILE A 366 15.38 16.40 6.24
C ILE A 366 15.28 17.33 7.44
N ILE A 367 14.27 18.19 7.46
CA ILE A 367 13.96 19.12 8.53
C ILE A 367 12.94 18.45 9.44
N LEU A 368 13.34 18.08 10.67
CA LEU A 368 12.47 17.38 11.62
C LEU A 368 11.59 18.35 12.39
N ASP A 369 12.19 19.39 12.89
CA ASP A 369 11.55 20.50 13.59
C ASP A 369 12.30 21.82 13.32
N ASP A 370 12.03 22.88 14.07
CA ASP A 370 12.68 24.19 13.87
C ASP A 370 14.09 24.27 14.43
N VAL A 371 14.58 23.23 15.09
CA VAL A 371 15.95 23.16 15.63
C VAL A 371 16.81 22.03 15.07
N THR A 372 16.19 20.94 14.59
CA THR A 372 16.93 19.75 14.15
C THR A 372 16.76 19.47 12.66
N THR A 373 17.89 19.33 11.98
CA THR A 373 17.96 18.96 10.57
C THR A 373 18.96 17.80 10.37
N LEU A 374 18.58 16.80 9.60
CA LEU A 374 19.49 15.79 9.07
C LEU A 374 19.95 16.23 7.69
N GLN A 375 21.26 16.19 7.46
CA GLN A 375 21.92 16.63 6.21
C GLN A 375 22.68 15.47 5.56
N SER A 376 23.11 15.70 4.33
CA SER A 376 23.88 14.73 3.54
C SER A 376 23.10 13.47 3.17
N ILE A 377 21.80 13.61 2.92
CA ILE A 377 20.99 12.53 2.37
C ILE A 377 21.45 12.29 0.92
N PRO A 378 21.91 11.08 0.57
CA PRO A 378 22.37 10.76 -0.78
C PRO A 378 21.20 10.79 -1.78
N SER A 379 21.49 11.14 -3.05
CA SER A 379 20.47 11.22 -4.12
C SER A 379 19.71 9.93 -4.29
N GLU A 380 20.39 8.79 -4.24
CA GLU A 380 19.84 7.44 -4.38
C GLU A 380 18.74 7.14 -3.36
N ALA A 381 18.84 7.72 -2.16
CA ALA A 381 17.80 7.53 -1.14
C ALA A 381 16.45 8.16 -1.51
N TRP A 382 16.46 9.14 -2.40
CA TRP A 382 15.24 9.77 -2.93
C TRP A 382 14.66 9.04 -4.14
N GLU A 383 15.44 8.19 -4.81
CA GLU A 383 15.06 7.45 -6.01
C GLU A 383 14.27 6.18 -5.67
N TYR A 384 14.45 5.61 -4.46
CA TYR A 384 13.68 4.44 -4.04
C TYR A 384 12.22 4.80 -3.78
N MET A 385 11.39 4.58 -4.80
CA MET A 385 9.97 4.96 -4.81
C MET A 385 9.06 3.79 -4.46
N LEU A 386 8.11 4.06 -3.55
CA LEU A 386 7.02 3.17 -3.15
C LEU A 386 5.68 3.83 -3.52
N GLY A 387 5.26 3.61 -4.75
CA GLY A 387 4.18 4.38 -5.36
C GLY A 387 4.67 5.77 -5.75
N ASN A 388 4.03 6.83 -5.26
CA ASN A 388 4.36 8.22 -5.59
C ASN A 388 5.26 8.93 -4.57
N ARG A 389 5.74 8.24 -3.54
CA ARG A 389 6.63 8.79 -2.50
C ARG A 389 7.85 7.90 -2.34
N CYS A 390 9.00 8.51 -2.04
CA CYS A 390 10.16 7.72 -1.61
C CYS A 390 9.98 7.22 -0.16
N ALA A 391 10.81 6.25 0.22
CA ALA A 391 10.72 5.61 1.55
C ALA A 391 10.83 6.61 2.70
N LEU A 392 11.75 7.59 2.61
CA LEU A 392 11.93 8.62 3.62
C LEU A 392 10.71 9.54 3.77
N GLU A 393 10.07 9.91 2.64
CA GLU A 393 8.86 10.74 2.66
C GLU A 393 7.68 10.03 3.30
N TRP A 394 7.58 8.69 3.15
CA TRP A 394 6.56 7.90 3.84
C TRP A 394 6.70 8.02 5.35
N ILE A 395 7.92 7.89 5.89
CA ILE A 395 8.19 8.03 7.33
C ILE A 395 7.79 9.44 7.80
N LEU A 396 8.27 10.48 7.13
CA LEU A 396 7.99 11.86 7.50
C LEU A 396 6.49 12.14 7.55
N ASP A 397 5.71 11.64 6.57
CA ASP A 397 4.26 11.87 6.56
C ASP A 397 3.53 11.16 7.71
N GLN A 398 4.00 9.98 8.12
CA GLN A 398 3.31 9.20 9.14
C GLN A 398 3.55 9.73 10.56
N TYR A 399 4.72 10.33 10.81
CA TYR A 399 5.05 10.87 12.13
C TYR A 399 4.64 12.34 12.33
N LYS A 400 3.97 12.97 11.35
CA LYS A 400 3.35 14.30 11.53
C LYS A 400 2.25 14.26 12.57
N GLU A 401 2.26 15.24 13.47
CA GLU A 401 1.12 15.46 14.36
C GLU A 401 -0.10 15.88 13.53
N LYS A 402 -1.17 15.11 13.66
CA LYS A 402 -2.44 15.33 12.94
C LYS A 402 -3.55 15.48 13.98
N LYS A 403 -4.43 16.46 13.77
CA LYS A 403 -5.64 16.57 14.59
C LYS A 403 -6.56 15.39 14.25
N PRO A 404 -6.96 14.55 15.23
CA PRO A 404 -7.92 13.48 14.99
C PRO A 404 -9.22 14.02 14.42
N LYS A 405 -9.84 13.25 13.54
CA LYS A 405 -11.15 13.58 12.93
C LYS A 405 -12.32 13.13 13.82
N ASP A 406 -12.13 12.05 14.56
CA ASP A 406 -13.11 11.55 15.52
C ASP A 406 -13.11 12.45 16.75
N PRO A 407 -14.28 13.02 17.14
CA PRO A 407 -14.35 13.96 18.27
C PRO A 407 -13.91 13.34 19.60
N THR A 408 -14.27 12.09 19.85
CA THR A 408 -13.92 11.39 21.09
C THR A 408 -12.42 11.09 21.15
N ILE A 409 -11.82 10.70 20.03
CA ILE A 409 -10.36 10.53 19.95
C ILE A 409 -9.65 11.86 20.16
N ALA A 410 -10.15 12.95 19.55
CA ALA A 410 -9.56 14.27 19.71
C ALA A 410 -9.61 14.76 21.16
N GLU A 411 -10.70 14.48 21.89
CA GLU A 411 -10.90 14.90 23.28
C GLU A 411 -10.15 14.02 24.28
N LYS A 412 -10.24 12.67 24.13
CA LYS A 412 -9.81 11.75 25.21
C LYS A 412 -8.49 11.03 24.92
N PHE A 413 -8.12 10.84 23.63
CA PHE A 413 -7.04 9.93 23.24
C PHE A 413 -5.99 10.56 22.32
N ASN A 414 -6.01 11.87 22.15
CA ASN A 414 -5.02 12.58 21.32
C ASN A 414 -3.72 12.80 22.09
N THR A 415 -3.02 11.72 22.43
CA THR A 415 -1.81 11.72 23.26
C THR A 415 -0.52 11.77 22.45
N TYR A 416 -0.57 11.49 21.14
CA TYR A 416 0.62 11.48 20.29
C TYR A 416 1.28 12.86 20.20
N ARG A 417 2.60 12.90 20.45
CA ARG A 417 3.48 14.06 20.22
C ARG A 417 4.74 13.60 19.53
N PHE A 418 5.12 14.28 18.46
CA PHE A 418 6.34 13.95 17.70
C PHE A 418 7.59 13.99 18.59
N ALA A 419 7.64 14.94 19.53
CA ALA A 419 8.77 15.09 20.46
C ALA A 419 9.10 13.78 21.20
N ASP A 420 8.09 12.98 21.55
CA ASP A 420 8.26 11.71 22.27
C ASP A 420 8.91 10.62 21.41
N TYR A 421 8.81 10.75 20.10
CA TYR A 421 9.31 9.78 19.11
C TYR A 421 10.50 10.30 18.30
N LYS A 422 10.94 11.53 18.50
CA LYS A 422 11.95 12.22 17.67
C LYS A 422 13.22 11.40 17.48
N GLU A 423 13.81 10.91 18.53
CA GLU A 423 15.07 10.15 18.45
C GLU A 423 14.86 8.79 17.73
N GLN A 424 13.75 8.13 17.99
CA GLN A 424 13.37 6.91 17.26
C GLN A 424 13.17 7.18 15.76
N VAL A 425 12.57 8.31 15.40
CA VAL A 425 12.37 8.70 14.00
C VAL A 425 13.70 9.05 13.33
N ILE A 426 14.62 9.68 14.02
CA ILE A 426 15.98 9.95 13.52
C ILE A 426 16.70 8.64 13.20
N ASP A 427 16.70 7.68 14.13
CA ASP A 427 17.30 6.37 13.92
C ASP A 427 16.65 5.63 12.75
N LEU A 428 15.30 5.62 12.70
CA LEU A 428 14.54 5.02 11.61
C LEU A 428 14.87 5.64 10.25
N LEU A 429 14.94 6.98 10.16
CA LEU A 429 15.31 7.67 8.92
C LEU A 429 16.72 7.31 8.46
N LYS A 430 17.68 7.21 9.38
CA LYS A 430 19.05 6.77 9.08
C LYS A 430 19.07 5.33 8.56
N ARG A 431 18.34 4.39 9.16
CA ARG A 431 18.26 3.00 8.74
C ARG A 431 17.56 2.86 7.38
N VAL A 432 16.43 3.55 7.19
CA VAL A 432 15.72 3.50 5.91
C VAL A 432 16.48 4.24 4.80
N CYS A 433 17.35 5.19 5.14
CA CYS A 433 18.31 5.75 4.19
C CYS A 433 19.28 4.67 3.68
N THR A 434 19.86 3.85 4.58
CA THR A 434 20.67 2.67 4.18
C THR A 434 19.87 1.72 3.31
N VAL A 435 18.65 1.34 3.74
CA VAL A 435 17.75 0.46 2.96
C VAL A 435 17.55 1.01 1.55
N SER A 436 17.27 2.31 1.43
CA SER A 436 17.02 2.96 0.14
C SER A 436 18.24 2.89 -0.79
N VAL A 437 19.41 3.24 -0.27
CA VAL A 437 20.68 3.20 -1.03
C VAL A 437 21.01 1.78 -1.47
N GLU A 438 20.95 0.80 -0.56
CA GLU A 438 21.26 -0.60 -0.89
C GLU A 438 20.22 -1.19 -1.87
N THR A 439 18.94 -0.82 -1.73
CA THR A 439 17.89 -1.20 -2.69
C THR A 439 18.21 -0.66 -4.08
N MET A 440 18.59 0.61 -4.19
CA MET A 440 18.94 1.20 -5.50
C MET A 440 20.16 0.57 -6.12
N LYS A 441 21.17 0.17 -5.33
CA LYS A 441 22.32 -0.59 -5.85
C LYS A 441 21.88 -1.90 -6.51
N ILE A 442 21.00 -2.66 -5.86
CA ILE A 442 20.48 -3.92 -6.41
C ILE A 442 19.63 -3.65 -7.67
N ILE A 443 18.76 -2.64 -7.65
CA ILE A 443 17.92 -2.27 -8.80
C ILE A 443 18.77 -1.87 -10.00
N ASN A 444 19.85 -1.13 -9.80
CA ASN A 444 20.76 -0.73 -10.88
C ASN A 444 21.48 -1.94 -11.52
N LEU A 445 21.81 -2.99 -10.73
CA LEU A 445 22.33 -4.25 -11.28
C LEU A 445 21.28 -4.98 -12.12
N MET A 446 20.01 -4.94 -11.75
CA MET A 446 18.91 -5.55 -12.53
C MET A 446 18.72 -4.86 -13.88
N SER A 447 18.91 -3.55 -13.97
CA SER A 447 18.71 -2.77 -15.20
C SER A 447 19.72 -3.11 -16.30
N SER A 448 20.89 -3.68 -15.94
CA SER A 448 21.90 -4.15 -16.87
C SER A 448 21.65 -5.57 -17.40
N SER A 449 20.67 -6.27 -16.83
CA SER A 449 20.29 -7.64 -17.20
C SER A 449 19.08 -7.59 -18.13
N GLN A 450 19.30 -7.68 -19.43
CA GLN A 450 18.22 -7.72 -20.41
C GLN A 450 17.43 -9.05 -20.32
N PRO A 451 16.11 -9.06 -20.64
CA PRO A 451 15.32 -10.28 -20.74
C PRO A 451 15.73 -11.15 -21.90
#